data_70ae02d7f3f0e08401092553ac38c318
#
_entry.id   70ae02d7f3f0e08401092553ac38c318
#
_cell.length_a   1.000
_cell.length_b   1.000
_cell.length_c   1.000
_cell.angle_alpha   90.00
_cell.angle_beta   90.00
_cell.angle_gamma   90.00
#
_symmetry.space_group_name_H-M   'P 1'
#
loop_
_entity.id
_entity.type
_entity.pdbx_description
1 polymer ?
#
loop_
_entity_poly.entity_id
_entity_poly.type
_entity_poly.pdbx_seq_one_letter_code
_entity_poly.pdbx_strand_id
1 'polypeptide(L)'
;MLLVAAGCSSESSPAAEGIHKIRHVIVIMQENRSFDSYFGTFPGADGIPKNVCIPDPQKPGTCVRPYADHADINGGGPHAATDSTADIHGGKMDGFVGQAQRGRRECADDTDPACTNSAAVDVTGYHTASDIPNYWSYAKQFVLQDRMFEPVASWSLPEHLFQVSGWSATCARHDPSSCRNNVMPPRTPSGKPLFLAKQKDGPAFAWTDLTDLLHRQHVSWNYYVVTGTEPDCRNPAHITCAPQRQNARTPSIWNPLPFFDTVRANHQTDNIQSLDRFYAAAKGGHLPAVAWVVPSGYVSEHPPRRVSDGMAYVTSLVNAVMQGPDWDSTAIFLTWDDWGGFYDHVKPPVVDENGYGLRVPGLVISPYAKRGFIDHQTLSFDAYLKFIEDDFLGGQRLDPRTDGRPDPRPTVRENVAILGDLARDFDFTQPPRPPLILQPYPRTTLTG
;
A
#
# COMPACT_ATOMS: atom_id res chain seq x y z
N MET A 1 18.36 -30.18 60.71
CA MET A 1 18.47 -29.04 59.82
C MET A 1 18.24 -29.58 58.42
N LEU A 2 16.97 -29.60 57.99
CA LEU A 2 16.59 -30.06 56.64
C LEU A 2 16.62 -28.87 55.70
N LEU A 3 17.46 -28.92 54.67
CA LEU A 3 17.39 -27.99 53.53
C LEU A 3 16.28 -28.44 52.58
N VAL A 4 15.24 -27.60 52.47
CA VAL A 4 14.25 -27.74 51.42
C VAL A 4 14.79 -26.99 50.20
N ALA A 5 15.15 -27.72 49.15
CA ALA A 5 15.44 -27.17 47.85
C ALA A 5 14.16 -26.76 47.15
N ALA A 6 13.90 -25.45 47.01
CA ALA A 6 12.84 -24.95 46.17
C ALA A 6 13.22 -25.11 44.68
N GLY A 7 12.61 -26.06 44.01
CA GLY A 7 12.73 -26.20 42.58
C GLY A 7 11.91 -25.10 41.89
N CYS A 8 12.58 -24.17 41.18
CA CYS A 8 11.94 -23.30 40.21
C CYS A 8 11.51 -24.14 39.01
N SER A 9 10.24 -24.49 38.94
CA SER A 9 9.63 -24.96 37.68
C SER A 9 9.51 -23.75 36.76
N SER A 10 10.28 -23.70 35.69
CA SER A 10 10.04 -22.83 34.57
C SER A 10 8.74 -23.26 33.90
N GLU A 11 7.65 -22.60 34.22
CA GLU A 11 6.44 -22.72 33.40
C GLU A 11 6.78 -22.20 32.00
N SER A 12 6.86 -23.13 31.05
CA SER A 12 6.92 -22.77 29.63
C SER A 12 5.61 -22.08 29.27
N SER A 13 5.69 -20.82 28.84
CA SER A 13 4.53 -20.13 28.26
C SER A 13 3.90 -21.01 27.19
N PRO A 14 2.56 -21.10 27.14
CA PRO A 14 1.89 -21.89 26.11
C PRO A 14 2.38 -21.42 24.73
N ALA A 15 2.62 -22.39 23.83
CA ALA A 15 3.04 -22.07 22.48
C ALA A 15 1.97 -21.20 21.80
N ALA A 16 2.40 -20.14 21.09
CA ALA A 16 1.49 -19.27 20.35
C ALA A 16 0.70 -20.09 19.31
N GLU A 17 -0.59 -19.87 19.22
CA GLU A 17 -1.51 -20.59 18.33
C GLU A 17 -2.13 -19.64 17.30
N GLY A 18 -2.48 -20.19 16.12
CA GLY A 18 -3.16 -19.46 15.06
C GLY A 18 -2.37 -18.21 14.62
N ILE A 19 -3.08 -17.12 14.47
CA ILE A 19 -2.55 -15.81 14.05
C ILE A 19 -1.40 -15.32 14.95
N HIS A 20 -1.44 -15.63 16.25
CA HIS A 20 -0.41 -15.21 17.22
C HIS A 20 0.95 -15.89 17.04
N LYS A 21 1.09 -16.81 16.07
CA LYS A 21 2.42 -17.25 15.60
C LYS A 21 3.16 -16.15 14.83
N ILE A 22 2.45 -15.16 14.33
CA ILE A 22 3.02 -13.96 13.72
C ILE A 22 3.35 -12.99 14.83
N ARG A 23 4.61 -12.62 14.94
CA ARG A 23 5.12 -11.63 15.91
C ARG A 23 5.58 -10.36 15.24
N HIS A 24 5.70 -10.39 13.91
CA HIS A 24 6.15 -9.26 13.10
C HIS A 24 5.28 -9.18 11.85
N VAL A 25 4.54 -8.09 11.72
CA VAL A 25 3.79 -7.73 10.51
C VAL A 25 4.53 -6.61 9.82
N ILE A 26 4.85 -6.79 8.55
CA ILE A 26 5.53 -5.79 7.72
C ILE A 26 4.64 -5.48 6.53
N VAL A 27 4.19 -4.23 6.42
CA VAL A 27 3.47 -3.74 5.24
C VAL A 27 4.46 -3.00 4.35
N ILE A 28 4.70 -3.52 3.17
CA ILE A 28 5.52 -2.86 2.13
C ILE A 28 4.54 -2.27 1.12
N MET A 29 4.56 -0.95 0.98
CA MET A 29 3.74 -0.25 -0.01
C MET A 29 4.64 0.27 -1.12
N GLN A 30 4.32 -0.11 -2.35
CA GLN A 30 4.88 0.41 -3.59
C GLN A 30 3.88 1.38 -4.23
N GLU A 31 4.21 1.92 -5.39
CA GLU A 31 3.46 3.02 -5.98
C GLU A 31 2.93 2.68 -7.38
N ASN A 32 1.66 3.01 -7.56
CA ASN A 32 0.98 3.19 -8.83
C ASN A 32 1.00 1.99 -9.80
N ARG A 33 0.38 0.88 -9.41
CA ARG A 33 0.09 -0.24 -10.34
C ARG A 33 -1.28 -0.87 -10.07
N SER A 34 -2.07 -1.04 -11.12
CA SER A 34 -3.29 -1.83 -11.03
C SER A 34 -2.98 -3.33 -10.95
N PHE A 35 -3.93 -4.11 -10.44
CA PHE A 35 -3.79 -5.58 -10.44
C PHE A 35 -3.59 -6.13 -11.85
N ASP A 36 -4.37 -5.67 -12.82
CA ASP A 36 -4.28 -6.15 -14.20
C ASP A 36 -2.94 -5.83 -14.85
N SER A 37 -2.32 -4.70 -14.50
CA SER A 37 -1.02 -4.31 -15.06
C SER A 37 0.12 -5.26 -14.66
N TYR A 38 0.02 -5.98 -13.53
CA TYR A 38 1.07 -6.89 -13.04
C TYR A 38 0.65 -8.36 -13.01
N PHE A 39 -0.61 -8.65 -12.73
CA PHE A 39 -1.11 -10.01 -12.56
C PHE A 39 -2.35 -10.32 -13.41
N GLY A 40 -2.74 -9.43 -14.31
CA GLY A 40 -3.91 -9.60 -15.16
C GLY A 40 -3.85 -10.82 -16.09
N THR A 41 -2.67 -11.43 -16.25
CA THR A 41 -2.47 -12.70 -16.99
C THR A 41 -2.00 -13.85 -16.12
N PHE A 42 -2.02 -13.70 -14.78
CA PHE A 42 -1.60 -14.75 -13.86
C PHE A 42 -2.61 -15.91 -13.90
N PRO A 43 -2.14 -17.16 -14.11
CA PRO A 43 -3.04 -18.31 -14.24
C PRO A 43 -3.88 -18.56 -13.00
N GLY A 44 -5.20 -18.57 -13.18
CA GLY A 44 -6.17 -18.82 -12.10
C GLY A 44 -6.65 -17.58 -11.37
N ALA A 45 -6.04 -16.41 -11.59
CA ALA A 45 -6.51 -15.14 -11.04
C ALA A 45 -7.71 -14.59 -11.82
N ASP A 46 -8.49 -13.70 -11.20
CA ASP A 46 -9.51 -12.88 -11.84
C ASP A 46 -8.82 -11.80 -12.71
N GLY A 47 -8.29 -12.27 -13.84
CA GLY A 47 -7.44 -11.47 -14.74
C GLY A 47 -8.18 -10.93 -15.96
N ILE A 48 -7.43 -10.24 -16.83
CA ILE A 48 -7.95 -9.49 -17.98
C ILE A 48 -8.83 -10.38 -18.88
N PRO A 49 -10.11 -10.02 -19.12
CA PRO A 49 -10.97 -10.78 -20.02
C PRO A 49 -10.49 -10.74 -21.48
N LYS A 50 -10.62 -11.86 -22.19
CA LYS A 50 -10.06 -12.02 -23.54
C LYS A 50 -10.56 -11.01 -24.59
N ASN A 51 -11.75 -10.44 -24.41
CA ASN A 51 -12.39 -9.59 -25.40
C ASN A 51 -12.43 -8.11 -25.01
N VAL A 52 -11.62 -7.71 -24.02
CA VAL A 52 -11.55 -6.31 -23.60
C VAL A 52 -11.03 -5.44 -24.74
N CYS A 53 -11.69 -4.30 -24.92
CA CYS A 53 -11.30 -3.26 -25.85
C CYS A 53 -11.77 -1.91 -25.32
N ILE A 54 -10.83 -1.08 -24.88
CA ILE A 54 -11.09 0.21 -24.23
C ILE A 54 -11.26 1.28 -25.31
N PRO A 55 -12.36 2.05 -25.34
CA PRO A 55 -12.58 3.07 -26.34
C PRO A 55 -11.42 4.07 -26.46
N ASP A 56 -11.09 4.46 -27.67
CA ASP A 56 -10.15 5.55 -27.95
C ASP A 56 -10.90 6.82 -28.34
N PRO A 57 -11.07 7.80 -27.43
CA PRO A 57 -11.82 9.02 -27.73
C PRO A 57 -11.21 9.88 -28.83
N GLN A 58 -9.88 9.77 -29.08
CA GLN A 58 -9.21 10.49 -30.17
C GLN A 58 -9.46 9.84 -31.54
N LYS A 59 -9.91 8.58 -31.56
CA LYS A 59 -10.23 7.83 -32.77
C LYS A 59 -11.62 7.20 -32.64
N PRO A 60 -12.71 7.97 -32.74
CA PRO A 60 -14.07 7.48 -32.54
C PRO A 60 -14.37 6.21 -33.35
N GLY A 61 -14.97 5.21 -32.73
CA GLY A 61 -15.27 3.92 -33.33
C GLY A 61 -14.09 2.92 -33.29
N THR A 62 -12.96 3.29 -32.73
CA THR A 62 -11.83 2.39 -32.44
C THR A 62 -11.65 2.15 -30.94
N CYS A 63 -10.86 1.16 -30.59
CA CYS A 63 -10.53 0.84 -29.21
C CYS A 63 -9.10 0.28 -29.09
N VAL A 64 -8.55 0.36 -27.88
CA VAL A 64 -7.22 -0.17 -27.52
C VAL A 64 -7.44 -1.45 -26.74
N ARG A 65 -6.70 -2.50 -27.09
CA ARG A 65 -6.70 -3.78 -26.35
C ARG A 65 -5.54 -3.82 -25.37
N PRO A 66 -5.69 -4.45 -24.21
CA PRO A 66 -4.57 -4.77 -23.35
C PRO A 66 -3.50 -5.56 -24.12
N TYR A 67 -2.22 -5.25 -23.89
CA TYR A 67 -1.08 -5.85 -24.57
C TYR A 67 0.07 -6.10 -23.60
N ALA A 68 0.94 -7.07 -23.92
CA ALA A 68 2.15 -7.28 -23.13
C ALA A 68 3.11 -6.11 -23.35
N ASP A 69 3.36 -5.37 -22.30
CA ASP A 69 4.29 -4.25 -22.27
C ASP A 69 5.62 -4.70 -21.63
N HIS A 70 6.68 -4.60 -22.39
CA HIS A 70 8.03 -4.93 -21.94
C HIS A 70 8.86 -3.68 -21.59
N ALA A 71 8.25 -2.49 -21.59
CA ALA A 71 8.94 -1.28 -21.21
C ALA A 71 9.26 -1.30 -19.69
N ASP A 72 10.52 -1.01 -19.34
CA ASP A 72 10.95 -0.86 -17.95
C ASP A 72 10.46 0.48 -17.35
N ILE A 73 10.12 1.44 -18.21
CA ILE A 73 9.60 2.75 -17.85
C ILE A 73 8.21 2.90 -18.46
N ASN A 74 7.21 3.10 -17.62
CA ASN A 74 5.84 3.34 -18.05
C ASN A 74 5.44 4.80 -17.75
N GLY A 75 4.45 5.30 -18.50
CA GLY A 75 3.91 6.63 -18.32
C GLY A 75 2.79 6.69 -17.30
N GLY A 76 1.94 5.66 -17.25
CA GLY A 76 0.74 5.69 -16.43
C GLY A 76 -0.28 6.75 -16.87
N GLY A 77 -1.15 7.15 -15.96
CA GLY A 77 -2.18 8.15 -16.19
C GLY A 77 -2.48 9.02 -14.98
N PRO A 78 -3.34 10.03 -15.13
CA PRO A 78 -3.82 10.79 -13.99
C PRO A 78 -4.59 9.88 -13.03
N HIS A 79 -4.39 10.05 -11.73
CA HIS A 79 -4.91 9.16 -10.69
C HIS A 79 -5.50 9.91 -9.48
N ALA A 80 -6.09 11.07 -9.71
CA ALA A 80 -6.89 11.75 -8.68
C ALA A 80 -8.26 11.06 -8.50
N ALA A 81 -8.99 11.39 -7.45
CA ALA A 81 -10.34 10.87 -7.20
C ALA A 81 -11.33 11.11 -8.37
N THR A 82 -11.15 12.22 -9.10
CA THR A 82 -11.94 12.51 -10.30
C THR A 82 -11.59 11.61 -11.47
N ASP A 83 -10.33 11.22 -11.58
CA ASP A 83 -9.83 10.35 -12.65
C ASP A 83 -10.26 8.91 -12.39
N SER A 84 -10.16 8.44 -11.15
CA SER A 84 -10.72 7.15 -10.74
C SER A 84 -12.21 7.03 -11.09
N THR A 85 -13.01 8.06 -10.75
CA THR A 85 -14.44 8.10 -11.10
C THR A 85 -14.65 7.99 -12.61
N ALA A 86 -13.81 8.63 -13.40
CA ALA A 86 -13.92 8.64 -14.85
C ALA A 86 -13.43 7.33 -15.48
N ASP A 87 -12.38 6.71 -14.92
CA ASP A 87 -11.85 5.40 -15.33
C ASP A 87 -12.88 4.30 -15.08
N ILE A 88 -13.49 4.30 -13.89
CA ILE A 88 -14.56 3.38 -13.50
C ILE A 88 -15.80 3.58 -14.38
N HIS A 89 -16.12 4.81 -14.78
CA HIS A 89 -17.23 5.19 -15.68
C HIS A 89 -18.54 4.47 -15.35
N GLY A 90 -18.98 4.58 -14.09
CA GLY A 90 -20.21 3.92 -13.61
C GLY A 90 -20.12 2.39 -13.59
N GLY A 91 -18.95 1.83 -13.66
CA GLY A 91 -18.67 0.38 -13.66
C GLY A 91 -18.47 -0.23 -15.03
N LYS A 92 -18.31 0.59 -16.08
CA LYS A 92 -17.96 0.11 -17.43
C LYS A 92 -16.47 -0.19 -17.56
N MET A 93 -15.64 0.38 -16.68
CA MET A 93 -14.18 0.21 -16.66
C MET A 93 -13.54 0.55 -18.01
N ASP A 94 -13.95 1.65 -18.62
CA ASP A 94 -13.57 1.99 -20.00
C ASP A 94 -13.05 3.43 -20.16
N GLY A 95 -12.76 4.15 -19.06
CA GLY A 95 -12.32 5.54 -19.09
C GLY A 95 -10.82 5.75 -19.26
N PHE A 96 -9.99 4.76 -18.98
CA PHE A 96 -8.53 4.84 -18.82
C PHE A 96 -7.79 5.52 -19.98
N VAL A 97 -8.03 5.11 -21.22
CA VAL A 97 -7.42 5.70 -22.42
C VAL A 97 -7.78 7.18 -22.53
N GLY A 98 -9.07 7.50 -22.28
CA GLY A 98 -9.54 8.89 -22.34
C GLY A 98 -8.93 9.76 -21.24
N GLN A 99 -8.71 9.22 -20.04
CA GLN A 99 -8.05 9.94 -18.95
C GLN A 99 -6.56 10.19 -19.26
N ALA A 100 -5.82 9.17 -19.68
CA ALA A 100 -4.43 9.32 -20.08
C ALA A 100 -4.26 10.37 -21.19
N GLN A 101 -5.17 10.39 -22.17
CA GLN A 101 -5.15 11.42 -23.24
C GLN A 101 -5.42 12.84 -22.72
N ARG A 102 -6.23 13.00 -21.66
CA ARG A 102 -6.49 14.31 -21.05
C ARG A 102 -5.34 14.80 -20.18
N GLY A 103 -4.71 13.92 -19.44
CA GLY A 103 -3.61 14.22 -18.53
C GLY A 103 -2.40 14.88 -19.19
N ARG A 104 -2.19 14.67 -20.49
CA ARG A 104 -1.13 15.32 -21.26
C ARG A 104 -1.13 16.85 -21.19
N ARG A 105 -2.24 17.48 -20.83
CA ARG A 105 -2.35 18.95 -20.70
C ARG A 105 -1.75 19.47 -19.41
N GLU A 106 -1.51 18.61 -18.44
CA GLU A 106 -1.04 18.95 -17.08
C GLU A 106 0.43 18.51 -16.84
N CYS A 107 1.18 18.32 -17.92
CA CYS A 107 2.58 17.88 -17.84
C CYS A 107 3.52 19.05 -17.54
N ALA A 108 4.35 18.89 -16.52
CA ALA A 108 5.43 19.82 -16.19
C ALA A 108 6.78 19.42 -16.83
N ASP A 109 6.90 18.17 -17.30
CA ASP A 109 8.09 17.62 -17.97
C ASP A 109 7.67 16.88 -19.24
N ASP A 110 8.02 17.44 -20.39
CA ASP A 110 7.69 16.87 -21.72
C ASP A 110 8.50 15.60 -22.04
N THR A 111 9.52 15.26 -21.26
CA THR A 111 10.31 14.04 -21.45
C THR A 111 9.70 12.83 -20.80
N ASP A 112 8.72 13.03 -19.91
CA ASP A 112 7.98 11.95 -19.26
C ASP A 112 7.16 11.17 -20.30
N PRO A 113 7.22 9.81 -20.30
CA PRO A 113 6.41 8.99 -21.22
C PRO A 113 4.91 9.27 -21.12
N ALA A 114 4.37 9.61 -19.94
CA ALA A 114 2.98 10.02 -19.77
C ALA A 114 2.62 11.28 -20.55
N CYS A 115 3.61 12.12 -20.85
CA CYS A 115 3.47 13.38 -21.58
C CYS A 115 3.68 13.24 -23.08
N THR A 116 4.15 12.08 -23.53
CA THR A 116 4.37 11.78 -24.95
C THR A 116 3.14 11.18 -25.64
N ASN A 117 3.18 11.04 -26.97
CA ASN A 117 2.05 10.47 -27.72
C ASN A 117 1.79 8.98 -27.46
N SER A 118 2.71 8.25 -26.86
CA SER A 118 2.59 6.83 -26.52
C SER A 118 1.82 6.55 -25.21
N ALA A 119 1.76 7.51 -24.31
CA ALA A 119 1.20 7.34 -22.97
C ALA A 119 -0.27 6.85 -22.94
N ALA A 120 -1.09 7.27 -23.89
CA ALA A 120 -2.49 6.83 -23.94
C ALA A 120 -2.68 5.33 -24.20
N VAL A 121 -1.66 4.67 -24.76
CA VAL A 121 -1.66 3.21 -25.01
C VAL A 121 -1.05 2.48 -23.83
N ASP A 122 -0.07 3.09 -23.17
CA ASP A 122 0.69 2.55 -22.05
C ASP A 122 -0.20 2.12 -20.87
N VAL A 123 -1.25 2.90 -20.54
CA VAL A 123 -2.19 2.56 -19.47
C VAL A 123 -2.92 1.23 -19.66
N THR A 124 -2.90 0.64 -20.86
CA THR A 124 -3.48 -0.67 -21.13
C THR A 124 -2.43 -1.77 -21.21
N GLY A 125 -1.16 -1.43 -20.99
CA GLY A 125 -0.05 -2.39 -20.95
C GLY A 125 -0.06 -3.23 -19.69
N TYR A 126 0.35 -4.50 -19.80
CA TYR A 126 0.57 -5.38 -18.66
C TYR A 126 1.93 -6.08 -18.75
N HIS A 127 2.55 -6.27 -17.59
CA HIS A 127 3.79 -7.02 -17.47
C HIS A 127 3.52 -8.52 -17.32
N THR A 128 4.42 -9.32 -17.88
CA THR A 128 4.35 -10.78 -17.82
C THR A 128 5.29 -11.35 -16.75
N ALA A 129 5.22 -12.67 -16.54
CA ALA A 129 6.16 -13.38 -15.68
C ALA A 129 7.63 -13.15 -16.06
N SER A 130 7.92 -12.88 -17.33
CA SER A 130 9.28 -12.64 -17.80
C SER A 130 9.77 -11.22 -17.54
N ASP A 131 8.88 -10.28 -17.35
CA ASP A 131 9.18 -8.88 -17.05
C ASP A 131 9.40 -8.67 -15.55
N ILE A 132 8.52 -9.26 -14.73
CA ILE A 132 8.55 -9.11 -13.27
C ILE A 132 8.65 -10.48 -12.55
N PRO A 133 9.71 -11.28 -12.84
CA PRO A 133 9.79 -12.68 -12.41
C PRO A 133 9.79 -12.86 -10.89
N ASN A 134 10.31 -11.91 -10.12
CA ASN A 134 10.33 -12.02 -8.66
C ASN A 134 8.93 -11.89 -8.06
N TYR A 135 8.13 -10.95 -8.52
CA TYR A 135 6.73 -10.80 -8.06
C TYR A 135 5.90 -12.04 -8.41
N TRP A 136 6.06 -12.57 -9.64
CA TRP A 136 5.40 -13.83 -10.03
C TRP A 136 5.91 -15.05 -9.25
N SER A 137 7.17 -15.03 -8.83
CA SER A 137 7.72 -16.09 -7.98
C SER A 137 7.11 -16.03 -6.58
N TYR A 138 6.93 -14.84 -6.03
CA TYR A 138 6.23 -14.69 -4.74
C TYR A 138 4.77 -15.14 -4.85
N ALA A 139 4.03 -14.73 -5.88
CA ALA A 139 2.66 -15.18 -6.11
C ALA A 139 2.54 -16.71 -6.24
N LYS A 140 3.49 -17.37 -6.92
CA LYS A 140 3.52 -18.84 -7.07
C LYS A 140 3.91 -19.59 -5.81
N GLN A 141 4.70 -18.99 -4.94
CA GLN A 141 5.23 -19.66 -3.75
C GLN A 141 4.51 -19.27 -2.46
N PHE A 142 3.77 -18.20 -2.47
CA PHE A 142 3.00 -17.68 -1.34
C PHE A 142 1.57 -17.38 -1.78
N VAL A 143 0.95 -16.29 -1.32
CA VAL A 143 -0.43 -15.95 -1.65
C VAL A 143 -0.47 -14.74 -2.59
N LEU A 144 -1.31 -14.82 -3.62
CA LEU A 144 -1.73 -13.71 -4.47
C LEU A 144 -3.18 -13.35 -4.13
N GLN A 145 -3.45 -12.09 -3.85
CA GLN A 145 -4.77 -11.56 -3.58
C GLN A 145 -5.29 -10.87 -4.85
N ASP A 146 -6.18 -11.52 -5.58
CA ASP A 146 -6.64 -11.00 -6.87
C ASP A 146 -7.85 -10.06 -6.77
N ARG A 147 -8.29 -9.78 -5.55
CA ARG A 147 -9.36 -8.84 -5.24
C ARG A 147 -8.95 -7.91 -4.08
N MET A 148 -7.68 -7.50 -4.05
CA MET A 148 -7.19 -6.40 -3.22
C MET A 148 -7.56 -5.08 -3.90
N PHE A 149 -8.32 -4.26 -3.21
CA PHE A 149 -8.77 -2.94 -3.68
C PHE A 149 -8.08 -1.84 -2.88
N GLU A 150 -7.83 -0.71 -3.52
CA GLU A 150 -7.59 0.53 -2.79
C GLU A 150 -8.72 0.76 -1.78
N PRO A 151 -8.43 1.26 -0.58
CA PRO A 151 -9.47 1.55 0.42
C PRO A 151 -10.38 2.71 -0.01
N VAL A 152 -9.98 3.52 -0.96
CA VAL A 152 -10.77 4.63 -1.50
C VAL A 152 -10.41 4.87 -2.96
N ALA A 153 -11.33 5.37 -3.76
CA ALA A 153 -11.09 5.72 -5.16
C ALA A 153 -10.37 7.08 -5.26
N SER A 154 -9.07 7.11 -4.96
CA SER A 154 -8.32 8.36 -4.85
C SER A 154 -6.84 8.20 -5.19
N TRP A 155 -6.00 9.13 -4.77
CA TRP A 155 -4.58 9.25 -5.03
C TRP A 155 -3.77 8.90 -3.78
N SER A 156 -2.46 8.84 -3.88
CA SER A 156 -1.54 8.29 -2.88
C SER A 156 -1.74 8.79 -1.44
N LEU A 157 -1.98 10.10 -1.19
CA LEU A 157 -2.12 10.55 0.21
C LEU A 157 -3.31 9.91 0.96
N PRO A 158 -4.55 9.87 0.43
CA PRO A 158 -5.62 9.12 1.07
C PRO A 158 -5.25 7.66 1.33
N GLU A 159 -4.60 6.99 0.38
CA GLU A 159 -4.19 5.59 0.51
C GLU A 159 -3.21 5.39 1.67
N HIS A 160 -2.18 6.25 1.76
CA HIS A 160 -1.25 6.24 2.89
C HIS A 160 -1.90 6.58 4.23
N LEU A 161 -2.96 7.41 4.24
CA LEU A 161 -3.73 7.70 5.45
C LEU A 161 -4.60 6.51 5.86
N PHE A 162 -5.29 5.89 4.91
CA PHE A 162 -6.10 4.69 5.18
C PHE A 162 -5.23 3.54 5.71
N GLN A 163 -4.04 3.34 5.18
CA GLN A 163 -3.10 2.30 5.61
C GLN A 163 -2.78 2.37 7.12
N VAL A 164 -2.77 3.56 7.69
CA VAL A 164 -2.39 3.76 9.10
C VAL A 164 -3.55 4.17 9.99
N SER A 165 -4.72 4.49 9.43
CA SER A 165 -5.81 5.03 10.25
C SER A 165 -7.23 4.64 9.82
N GLY A 166 -7.40 3.86 8.72
CA GLY A 166 -8.71 3.49 8.20
C GLY A 166 -9.58 4.68 7.77
N TRP A 167 -8.98 5.86 7.60
CA TRP A 167 -9.69 7.07 7.22
C TRP A 167 -8.77 8.14 6.60
N SER A 168 -9.35 8.94 5.70
CA SER A 168 -8.74 10.16 5.18
C SER A 168 -9.65 11.36 5.45
N ALA A 169 -9.12 12.39 6.11
CA ALA A 169 -9.89 13.54 6.55
C ALA A 169 -9.09 14.85 6.49
N THR A 170 -9.81 15.96 6.57
CA THR A 170 -9.24 17.29 6.83
C THR A 170 -9.82 17.82 8.13
N CYS A 171 -8.96 18.26 9.06
CA CYS A 171 -9.37 18.82 10.34
C CYS A 171 -9.18 20.35 10.34
N ALA A 172 -10.20 21.06 10.80
CA ALA A 172 -10.13 22.53 10.90
C ALA A 172 -9.26 22.99 12.10
N ARG A 173 -9.04 22.11 13.07
CA ARG A 173 -8.27 22.34 14.30
C ARG A 173 -7.61 21.03 14.75
N HIS A 174 -6.71 21.10 15.72
CA HIS A 174 -6.15 19.96 16.45
C HIS A 174 -7.19 19.34 17.43
N ASP A 175 -8.34 18.94 16.89
CA ASP A 175 -9.48 18.38 17.59
C ASP A 175 -10.15 17.36 16.67
N PRO A 176 -10.23 16.06 17.05
CA PRO A 176 -10.82 15.02 16.21
C PRO A 176 -12.24 15.33 15.73
N SER A 177 -13.06 15.98 16.55
CA SER A 177 -14.44 16.34 16.20
C SER A 177 -14.52 17.41 15.07
N SER A 178 -13.41 18.11 14.80
CA SER A 178 -13.33 19.09 13.71
C SER A 178 -13.00 18.48 12.36
N CYS A 179 -12.66 17.20 12.32
CA CYS A 179 -12.30 16.51 11.10
C CYS A 179 -13.53 16.26 10.22
N ARG A 180 -13.32 16.23 8.93
CA ARG A 180 -14.34 15.90 7.93
C ARG A 180 -13.74 15.00 6.88
N ASN A 181 -14.50 14.01 6.46
CA ASN A 181 -14.11 13.10 5.39
C ASN A 181 -13.60 13.87 4.18
N ASN A 182 -12.43 13.52 3.69
CA ASN A 182 -11.82 14.18 2.55
C ASN A 182 -10.85 13.25 1.83
N VAL A 183 -11.16 12.94 0.60
CA VAL A 183 -10.33 12.15 -0.32
C VAL A 183 -9.65 13.01 -1.38
N MET A 184 -9.83 14.32 -1.29
CA MET A 184 -9.23 15.31 -2.17
C MET A 184 -7.99 15.93 -1.49
N PRO A 185 -7.09 16.57 -2.25
CA PRO A 185 -5.96 17.27 -1.65
C PRO A 185 -6.44 18.27 -0.59
N PRO A 186 -5.89 18.22 0.63
CA PRO A 186 -6.24 19.20 1.66
C PRO A 186 -5.88 20.60 1.17
N ARG A 187 -6.80 21.54 1.32
CA ARG A 187 -6.65 22.92 0.89
C ARG A 187 -6.73 23.88 2.08
N THR A 188 -5.99 24.99 2.00
CA THR A 188 -6.16 26.11 2.94
C THR A 188 -7.54 26.74 2.74
N PRO A 189 -8.03 27.57 3.70
CA PRO A 189 -9.23 28.39 3.51
C PRO A 189 -9.18 29.30 2.27
N SER A 190 -7.98 29.66 1.80
CA SER A 190 -7.75 30.42 0.56
C SER A 190 -7.69 29.55 -0.70
N GLY A 191 -7.97 28.23 -0.61
CA GLY A 191 -8.00 27.30 -1.74
C GLY A 191 -6.64 26.77 -2.19
N LYS A 192 -5.53 27.12 -1.50
CA LYS A 192 -4.19 26.58 -1.83
C LYS A 192 -3.99 25.19 -1.25
N PRO A 193 -3.29 24.26 -1.94
CA PRO A 193 -2.93 22.96 -1.36
C PRO A 193 -2.15 23.12 -0.06
N LEU A 194 -2.56 22.38 0.99
CA LEU A 194 -1.97 22.48 2.34
C LEU A 194 -0.51 22.01 2.43
N PHE A 195 -0.09 21.12 1.53
CA PHE A 195 1.28 20.61 1.46
C PHE A 195 2.31 21.61 0.89
N LEU A 196 1.93 22.87 0.67
CA LEU A 196 2.92 23.88 0.30
C LEU A 196 3.85 24.16 1.49
N ALA A 197 5.09 23.80 1.36
CA ALA A 197 6.19 23.61 2.29
C ALA A 197 6.59 24.78 3.22
N LYS A 198 5.72 25.72 3.53
CA LYS A 198 6.01 26.85 4.43
C LYS A 198 4.96 27.06 5.51
N GLN A 199 4.01 26.14 5.69
CA GLN A 199 3.15 26.23 6.86
C GLN A 199 3.92 25.67 8.07
N LYS A 200 4.14 26.53 9.03
CA LYS A 200 4.83 26.22 10.29
C LYS A 200 4.14 25.09 11.07
N ASP A 201 2.89 24.80 10.75
CA ASP A 201 2.01 23.89 11.48
C ASP A 201 1.45 22.73 10.63
N GLY A 202 1.71 22.65 9.32
CA GLY A 202 1.24 21.55 8.44
C GLY A 202 -0.28 21.28 8.49
N PRO A 203 -0.77 20.21 7.83
CA PRO A 203 -2.13 19.73 8.04
C PRO A 203 -2.24 19.11 9.45
N ALA A 204 -3.33 19.39 10.15
CA ALA A 204 -3.65 18.70 11.39
C ALA A 204 -4.36 17.39 11.06
N PHE A 205 -3.71 16.25 11.34
CA PHE A 205 -4.35 14.95 11.34
C PHE A 205 -4.70 14.60 12.78
N ALA A 206 -5.89 15.06 13.22
CA ALA A 206 -6.27 15.06 14.62
C ALA A 206 -7.06 13.80 15.02
N TRP A 207 -7.50 12.96 14.06
CA TRP A 207 -8.20 11.72 14.37
C TRP A 207 -7.24 10.63 14.84
N THR A 208 -7.79 9.54 15.36
CA THR A 208 -7.00 8.42 15.87
C THR A 208 -6.43 7.58 14.71
N ASP A 209 -5.17 7.25 14.80
CA ASP A 209 -4.46 6.32 13.94
C ASP A 209 -4.06 5.04 14.70
N LEU A 210 -3.68 4.01 13.95
CA LEU A 210 -3.33 2.70 14.53
C LEU A 210 -2.11 2.78 15.47
N THR A 211 -1.19 3.72 15.23
CA THR A 211 0.00 3.85 16.09
C THR A 211 -0.35 4.28 17.52
N ASP A 212 -1.45 5.02 17.71
CA ASP A 212 -1.96 5.39 19.03
C ASP A 212 -2.47 4.14 19.78
N LEU A 213 -3.20 3.25 19.12
CA LEU A 213 -3.66 2.00 19.74
C LEU A 213 -2.49 1.07 20.07
N LEU A 214 -1.51 0.93 19.15
CA LEU A 214 -0.30 0.15 19.39
C LEU A 214 0.49 0.71 20.58
N HIS A 215 0.66 2.03 20.65
CA HIS A 215 1.34 2.70 21.78
C HIS A 215 0.66 2.42 23.11
N ARG A 216 -0.65 2.53 23.19
CA ARG A 216 -1.43 2.26 24.42
C ARG A 216 -1.29 0.82 24.90
N GLN A 217 -1.14 -0.12 24.01
CA GLN A 217 -0.97 -1.54 24.32
C GLN A 217 0.50 -1.98 24.38
N HIS A 218 1.44 -1.03 24.34
CA HIS A 218 2.88 -1.27 24.40
C HIS A 218 3.38 -2.20 23.26
N VAL A 219 2.70 -2.19 22.11
CA VAL A 219 3.10 -2.91 20.90
C VAL A 219 4.10 -2.06 20.13
N SER A 220 5.27 -2.61 19.85
CA SER A 220 6.32 -1.88 19.14
C SER A 220 5.97 -1.68 17.66
N TRP A 221 6.24 -0.48 17.14
CA TRP A 221 6.04 -0.19 15.74
C TRP A 221 7.12 0.74 15.18
N ASN A 222 7.39 0.62 13.88
CA ASN A 222 8.21 1.56 13.13
C ASN A 222 7.61 1.85 11.75
N TYR A 223 7.88 3.06 11.27
CA TYR A 223 7.56 3.48 9.90
C TYR A 223 8.88 3.82 9.21
N TYR A 224 9.26 3.02 8.21
CA TYR A 224 10.55 3.14 7.55
C TYR A 224 10.42 3.89 6.22
N VAL A 225 11.15 4.98 6.09
CA VAL A 225 11.10 5.89 4.94
C VAL A 225 12.42 5.85 4.19
N VAL A 226 12.38 5.53 2.90
CA VAL A 226 13.56 5.61 2.04
C VAL A 226 13.91 7.08 1.80
N THR A 227 15.13 7.47 2.12
CA THR A 227 15.60 8.83 1.86
C THR A 227 15.74 9.08 0.36
N GLY A 228 15.18 10.17 -0.13
CA GLY A 228 15.22 10.52 -1.55
C GLY A 228 14.23 11.63 -1.88
N THR A 229 13.41 11.36 -2.87
CA THR A 229 12.32 12.24 -3.30
C THR A 229 11.06 11.41 -3.52
N GLU A 230 9.90 12.02 -3.38
CA GLU A 230 8.62 11.49 -3.84
C GLU A 230 8.19 12.23 -5.12
N PRO A 231 7.71 11.53 -6.14
CA PRO A 231 7.31 12.13 -7.41
C PRO A 231 5.89 12.70 -7.38
N ASP A 232 5.07 12.27 -6.42
CA ASP A 232 3.67 12.65 -6.34
C ASP A 232 3.44 14.17 -6.37
N CYS A 233 2.47 14.56 -7.16
CA CYS A 233 2.10 15.94 -7.30
C CYS A 233 1.15 16.39 -6.19
N ARG A 234 1.46 17.51 -5.55
CA ARG A 234 0.55 18.14 -4.58
C ARG A 234 -0.80 18.55 -5.17
N ASN A 235 -0.85 18.69 -6.49
CA ASN A 235 -2.07 18.78 -7.26
C ASN A 235 -2.24 17.47 -8.02
N PRO A 236 -3.14 16.58 -7.57
CA PRO A 236 -3.31 15.26 -8.17
C PRO A 236 -3.89 15.30 -9.59
N ALA A 237 -4.31 16.48 -10.09
CA ALA A 237 -4.66 16.64 -11.50
C ALA A 237 -3.43 16.72 -12.42
N HIS A 238 -2.22 16.89 -11.83
CA HIS A 238 -0.96 16.89 -12.58
C HIS A 238 -0.37 15.49 -12.63
N ILE A 239 0.02 15.03 -13.79
CA ILE A 239 0.74 13.76 -13.96
C ILE A 239 2.20 13.91 -13.52
N THR A 240 2.82 15.06 -13.82
CA THR A 240 4.22 15.29 -13.48
C THR A 240 4.40 16.61 -12.76
N CYS A 241 5.36 16.65 -11.84
CA CYS A 241 5.75 17.86 -11.10
C CYS A 241 7.19 17.76 -10.61
N ALA A 242 7.71 18.86 -10.06
CA ALA A 242 9.02 18.85 -9.42
C ALA A 242 9.00 17.90 -8.20
N PRO A 243 9.89 16.88 -8.15
CA PRO A 243 9.94 15.93 -7.05
C PRO A 243 10.17 16.63 -5.70
N GLN A 244 9.49 16.14 -4.67
CA GLN A 244 9.62 16.66 -3.31
C GLN A 244 10.65 15.84 -2.52
N ARG A 245 11.40 16.51 -1.65
CA ARG A 245 12.38 15.83 -0.80
C ARG A 245 11.65 14.97 0.25
N GLN A 246 12.11 13.72 0.40
CA GLN A 246 11.60 12.76 1.35
C GLN A 246 12.69 12.23 2.28
N ASN A 247 12.39 12.08 3.55
CA ASN A 247 13.15 11.37 4.55
C ASN A 247 12.31 11.14 5.82
N ALA A 248 12.80 10.37 6.77
CA ALA A 248 12.09 10.05 8.00
C ALA A 248 11.63 11.28 8.82
N ARG A 249 12.28 12.43 8.70
CA ARG A 249 11.99 13.65 9.47
C ARG A 249 11.16 14.68 8.69
N THR A 250 10.93 14.43 7.40
CA THR A 250 10.16 15.36 6.54
C THR A 250 8.79 14.76 6.31
N PRO A 251 7.73 15.38 6.87
CA PRO A 251 6.37 14.96 6.55
C PRO A 251 6.08 15.17 5.06
N SER A 252 5.44 14.19 4.44
CA SER A 252 5.17 14.22 3.01
C SER A 252 3.91 13.40 2.68
N ILE A 253 3.61 13.23 1.41
CA ILE A 253 2.49 12.42 0.93
C ILE A 253 2.68 10.96 1.38
N TRP A 254 3.90 10.41 1.20
CA TRP A 254 4.23 9.05 1.57
C TRP A 254 4.68 8.89 3.04
N ASN A 255 4.88 9.99 3.76
CA ASN A 255 5.22 10.00 5.18
C ASN A 255 4.26 10.90 5.97
N PRO A 256 2.97 10.55 6.12
CA PRO A 256 1.97 11.40 6.76
C PRO A 256 2.03 11.36 8.30
N LEU A 257 2.63 10.34 8.91
CA LEU A 257 2.62 10.13 10.36
C LEU A 257 3.14 11.31 11.18
N PRO A 258 4.17 12.09 10.75
CA PRO A 258 4.58 13.27 11.52
C PRO A 258 3.51 14.37 11.64
N PHE A 259 2.45 14.32 10.84
CA PHE A 259 1.32 15.24 10.94
C PHE A 259 0.23 14.77 11.93
N PHE A 260 0.23 13.50 12.35
CA PHE A 260 -0.75 13.02 13.34
C PHE A 260 -0.48 13.58 14.72
N ASP A 261 -1.52 14.12 15.33
CA ASP A 261 -1.47 14.69 16.69
C ASP A 261 -1.16 13.61 17.73
N THR A 262 -1.65 12.40 17.54
CA THR A 262 -1.40 11.22 18.35
C THR A 262 0.08 10.85 18.39
N VAL A 263 0.73 10.75 17.22
CA VAL A 263 2.17 10.44 17.11
C VAL A 263 3.02 11.46 17.87
N ARG A 264 2.66 12.76 17.75
CA ARG A 264 3.38 13.84 18.44
C ARG A 264 3.10 13.86 19.94
N ALA A 265 1.85 13.71 20.34
CA ALA A 265 1.44 13.71 21.74
C ALA A 265 2.03 12.52 22.51
N ASN A 266 2.16 11.39 21.86
CA ASN A 266 2.74 10.17 22.43
C ASN A 266 4.28 10.13 22.33
N HIS A 267 4.92 11.19 21.82
CA HIS A 267 6.38 11.26 21.62
C HIS A 267 6.94 10.12 20.76
N GLN A 268 6.19 9.67 19.74
CA GLN A 268 6.51 8.50 18.92
C GLN A 268 7.18 8.85 17.58
N THR A 269 7.58 10.12 17.37
CA THR A 269 8.23 10.54 16.12
C THR A 269 9.55 9.81 15.83
N ASP A 270 10.23 9.30 16.85
CA ASP A 270 11.46 8.51 16.71
C ASP A 270 11.23 7.10 16.14
N ASN A 271 9.97 6.64 16.10
CA ASN A 271 9.59 5.41 15.44
C ASN A 271 9.54 5.56 13.91
N ILE A 272 9.58 6.79 13.41
CA ILE A 272 9.69 7.07 11.98
C ILE A 272 11.19 7.10 11.64
N GLN A 273 11.67 6.09 10.93
CA GLN A 273 13.10 5.80 10.78
C GLN A 273 13.50 5.69 9.30
N SER A 274 14.79 5.79 9.04
CA SER A 274 15.36 5.55 7.71
C SER A 274 15.48 4.04 7.41
N LEU A 275 15.54 3.71 6.12
CA LEU A 275 15.56 2.32 5.65
C LEU A 275 16.75 1.50 6.18
N ASP A 276 17.91 2.12 6.42
CA ASP A 276 19.07 1.42 6.98
C ASP A 276 18.77 0.82 8.36
N ARG A 277 17.86 1.43 9.13
CA ARG A 277 17.38 0.89 10.40
C ARG A 277 16.53 -0.36 10.22
N PHE A 278 15.72 -0.42 9.15
CA PHE A 278 14.99 -1.63 8.79
C PHE A 278 15.95 -2.80 8.53
N TYR A 279 16.96 -2.59 7.68
CA TYR A 279 17.94 -3.64 7.39
C TYR A 279 18.72 -4.08 8.62
N ALA A 280 19.07 -3.13 9.49
CA ALA A 280 19.74 -3.45 10.75
C ALA A 280 18.84 -4.28 11.69
N ALA A 281 17.55 -3.92 11.80
CA ALA A 281 16.57 -4.64 12.61
C ALA A 281 16.34 -6.06 12.06
N ALA A 282 16.09 -6.20 10.77
CA ALA A 282 15.88 -7.50 10.12
C ALA A 282 17.08 -8.43 10.30
N LYS A 283 18.30 -7.93 10.08
CA LYS A 283 19.53 -8.70 10.27
C LYS A 283 19.78 -9.08 11.72
N GLY A 284 19.42 -8.20 12.67
CA GLY A 284 19.70 -8.36 14.09
C GLY A 284 18.66 -9.17 14.86
N GLY A 285 17.54 -9.54 14.25
CA GLY A 285 16.42 -10.17 14.98
C GLY A 285 15.71 -9.19 15.92
N HIS A 286 15.52 -7.96 15.49
CA HIS A 286 14.93 -6.87 16.27
C HIS A 286 13.86 -6.12 15.49
N LEU A 287 13.14 -6.82 14.61
CA LEU A 287 11.99 -6.24 13.94
C LEU A 287 10.92 -5.83 14.97
N PRO A 288 10.25 -4.68 14.79
CA PRO A 288 9.12 -4.35 15.64
C PRO A 288 7.95 -5.30 15.38
N ALA A 289 6.96 -5.29 16.25
CA ALA A 289 5.73 -6.06 16.03
C ALA A 289 5.01 -5.60 14.76
N VAL A 290 4.98 -4.29 14.50
CA VAL A 290 4.38 -3.74 13.28
C VAL A 290 5.37 -2.80 12.57
N ALA A 291 5.55 -2.99 11.29
CA ALA A 291 6.39 -2.16 10.44
C ALA A 291 5.67 -1.74 9.16
N TRP A 292 5.83 -0.50 8.77
CA TRP A 292 5.49 0.00 7.44
C TRP A 292 6.78 0.39 6.74
N VAL A 293 6.88 0.11 5.44
CA VAL A 293 8.05 0.44 4.63
C VAL A 293 7.58 1.11 3.36
N VAL A 294 7.98 2.37 3.16
CA VAL A 294 7.64 3.16 1.99
C VAL A 294 8.88 3.49 1.16
N PRO A 295 8.78 3.44 -0.19
CA PRO A 295 9.91 3.68 -1.08
C PRO A 295 10.30 5.16 -1.15
N SER A 296 11.36 5.47 -1.89
CA SER A 296 11.54 6.78 -2.54
C SER A 296 11.14 6.67 -3.99
N GLY A 297 10.90 7.80 -4.64
CA GLY A 297 10.52 7.82 -6.04
C GLY A 297 11.43 7.01 -6.97
N TYR A 298 12.72 6.88 -6.64
CA TYR A 298 13.65 6.10 -7.46
C TYR A 298 13.34 4.60 -7.49
N VAL A 299 12.85 4.02 -6.40
CA VAL A 299 12.58 2.59 -6.23
C VAL A 299 11.11 2.26 -6.03
N SER A 300 10.22 3.21 -6.34
CA SER A 300 8.78 3.11 -6.06
C SER A 300 7.97 2.45 -7.16
N GLU A 301 8.49 2.39 -8.39
CA GLU A 301 7.73 2.03 -9.60
C GLU A 301 6.72 3.10 -10.06
N HIS A 302 6.53 4.17 -9.26
CA HIS A 302 5.72 5.31 -9.69
C HIS A 302 6.18 5.83 -11.06
N PRO A 303 5.33 5.88 -12.08
CA PRO A 303 5.72 6.44 -13.38
C PRO A 303 6.40 7.82 -13.26
N PRO A 304 7.48 8.08 -13.99
CA PRO A 304 8.17 7.22 -14.96
C PRO A 304 9.39 6.49 -14.39
N ARG A 305 9.27 5.86 -13.22
CA ARG A 305 10.38 5.11 -12.62
C ARG A 305 10.43 3.67 -13.13
N ARG A 306 11.63 3.08 -13.04
CA ARG A 306 11.86 1.73 -13.56
C ARG A 306 11.17 0.68 -12.69
N VAL A 307 10.44 -0.20 -13.35
CA VAL A 307 9.84 -1.40 -12.71
C VAL A 307 10.93 -2.31 -12.15
N SER A 308 12.05 -2.47 -12.90
CA SER A 308 13.19 -3.29 -12.45
C SER A 308 13.82 -2.80 -11.15
N ASP A 309 13.94 -1.49 -10.95
CA ASP A 309 14.52 -0.92 -9.73
C ASP A 309 13.58 -1.12 -8.52
N GLY A 310 12.27 -0.97 -8.69
CA GLY A 310 11.29 -1.24 -7.65
C GLY A 310 11.22 -2.71 -7.28
N MET A 311 11.18 -3.61 -8.27
CA MET A 311 11.22 -5.05 -8.03
C MET A 311 12.50 -5.47 -7.30
N ALA A 312 13.65 -4.88 -7.65
CA ALA A 312 14.91 -5.17 -6.96
C ALA A 312 14.91 -4.67 -5.51
N TYR A 313 14.34 -3.50 -5.27
CA TYR A 313 14.18 -2.95 -3.94
C TYR A 313 13.30 -3.85 -3.06
N VAL A 314 12.10 -4.19 -3.51
CA VAL A 314 11.18 -5.08 -2.78
C VAL A 314 11.84 -6.43 -2.52
N THR A 315 12.50 -7.01 -3.53
CA THR A 315 13.21 -8.28 -3.37
C THR A 315 14.29 -8.20 -2.30
N SER A 316 15.00 -7.06 -2.22
CA SER A 316 16.05 -6.84 -1.21
C SER A 316 15.46 -6.74 0.20
N LEU A 317 14.30 -6.11 0.37
CA LEU A 317 13.58 -6.07 1.65
C LEU A 317 13.15 -7.46 2.09
N VAL A 318 12.48 -8.21 1.20
CA VAL A 318 12.00 -9.56 1.49
C VAL A 318 13.15 -10.50 1.82
N ASN A 319 14.24 -10.46 1.05
CA ASN A 319 15.44 -11.24 1.33
C ASN A 319 16.06 -10.92 2.70
N ALA A 320 16.11 -9.63 3.08
CA ALA A 320 16.67 -9.23 4.37
C ALA A 320 15.87 -9.81 5.54
N VAL A 321 14.54 -9.82 5.44
CA VAL A 321 13.65 -10.43 6.44
C VAL A 321 13.81 -11.95 6.44
N MET A 322 13.79 -12.58 5.28
CA MET A 322 13.91 -14.05 5.15
C MET A 322 15.26 -14.59 5.64
N GLN A 323 16.34 -13.80 5.55
CA GLN A 323 17.67 -14.15 6.05
C GLN A 323 17.86 -13.83 7.53
N GLY A 324 16.94 -13.08 8.11
CA GLY A 324 17.00 -12.66 9.50
C GLY A 324 16.41 -13.70 10.47
N PRO A 325 16.72 -13.57 11.76
CA PRO A 325 16.24 -14.50 12.80
C PRO A 325 14.73 -14.47 12.99
N ASP A 326 14.05 -13.38 12.60
CA ASP A 326 12.62 -13.18 12.85
C ASP A 326 11.73 -13.81 11.75
N TRP A 327 12.32 -14.37 10.66
CA TRP A 327 11.57 -14.93 9.55
C TRP A 327 10.47 -15.90 9.98
N ASP A 328 10.79 -16.83 10.90
CA ASP A 328 9.87 -17.89 11.32
C ASP A 328 8.60 -17.40 12.03
N SER A 329 8.50 -16.10 12.30
CA SER A 329 7.34 -15.45 12.92
C SER A 329 6.92 -14.16 12.22
N THR A 330 7.26 -14.00 10.93
CA THR A 330 6.96 -12.78 10.18
C THR A 330 5.90 -13.00 9.11
N ALA A 331 5.02 -12.01 8.94
CA ALA A 331 4.15 -11.85 7.78
C ALA A 331 4.49 -10.54 7.07
N ILE A 332 4.75 -10.62 5.77
CA ILE A 332 4.94 -9.46 4.89
C ILE A 332 3.69 -9.34 4.02
N PHE A 333 3.05 -8.18 4.06
CA PHE A 333 1.99 -7.75 3.15
C PHE A 333 2.61 -6.78 2.16
N LEU A 334 2.66 -7.15 0.89
CA LEU A 334 3.17 -6.31 -0.20
C LEU A 334 1.99 -5.84 -1.04
N THR A 335 1.87 -4.53 -1.22
CA THR A 335 0.82 -3.92 -2.03
C THR A 335 1.33 -2.66 -2.72
N TRP A 336 0.51 -2.08 -3.60
CA TRP A 336 0.70 -0.78 -4.23
C TRP A 336 -0.38 0.16 -3.72
N ASP A 337 -0.07 1.43 -3.62
CA ASP A 337 -0.97 2.43 -3.04
C ASP A 337 -2.22 2.66 -3.89
N ASP A 338 -2.04 2.98 -5.18
CA ASP A 338 -3.11 3.21 -6.12
C ASP A 338 -2.83 2.63 -7.53
N TRP A 339 -3.83 2.70 -8.41
CA TRP A 339 -3.78 2.10 -9.76
C TRP A 339 -2.88 2.86 -10.76
N GLY A 340 -2.46 4.10 -10.46
CA GLY A 340 -1.58 4.90 -11.32
C GLY A 340 -2.14 5.23 -12.70
N GLY A 341 -3.44 5.21 -12.88
CA GLY A 341 -4.09 5.36 -14.18
C GLY A 341 -4.06 4.11 -15.06
N PHE A 342 -3.45 3.00 -14.60
CA PHE A 342 -3.40 1.74 -15.34
C PHE A 342 -4.74 1.00 -15.30
N TYR A 343 -5.05 0.34 -16.42
CA TYR A 343 -6.28 -0.39 -16.59
C TYR A 343 -6.47 -1.50 -15.56
N ASP A 344 -7.68 -1.58 -15.03
CA ASP A 344 -8.21 -2.72 -14.31
C ASP A 344 -9.64 -3.00 -14.77
N HIS A 345 -10.01 -4.27 -14.91
CA HIS A 345 -11.32 -4.62 -15.46
C HIS A 345 -12.40 -4.78 -14.40
N VAL A 346 -12.06 -4.87 -13.12
CA VAL A 346 -13.02 -5.19 -12.06
C VAL A 346 -13.58 -3.90 -11.46
N LYS A 347 -14.92 -3.80 -11.51
CA LYS A 347 -15.61 -2.70 -10.84
C LYS A 347 -15.42 -2.78 -9.32
N PRO A 348 -14.93 -1.71 -8.68
CA PRO A 348 -14.80 -1.69 -7.23
C PRO A 348 -16.15 -1.75 -6.51
N PRO A 349 -16.20 -2.41 -5.34
CA PRO A 349 -17.39 -2.41 -4.49
C PRO A 349 -17.59 -1.05 -3.80
N VAL A 350 -18.84 -0.76 -3.44
CA VAL A 350 -19.19 0.42 -2.65
C VAL A 350 -19.47 -0.03 -1.23
N VAL A 351 -18.71 0.47 -0.27
CA VAL A 351 -18.77 0.10 1.17
C VAL A 351 -19.29 1.23 2.06
N ASP A 352 -18.99 2.47 1.69
CA ASP A 352 -19.45 3.70 2.34
C ASP A 352 -19.40 4.87 1.33
N GLU A 353 -19.40 6.11 1.80
CA GLU A 353 -19.33 7.30 0.93
C GLU A 353 -18.02 7.41 0.13
N ASN A 354 -16.92 6.77 0.59
CA ASN A 354 -15.64 6.72 -0.11
C ASN A 354 -15.57 5.56 -1.12
N GLY A 355 -16.35 4.50 -0.89
CA GLY A 355 -16.28 3.26 -1.65
C GLY A 355 -14.96 2.52 -1.43
N TYR A 356 -14.64 1.57 -2.32
CA TYR A 356 -13.28 1.12 -2.59
C TYR A 356 -12.82 1.72 -3.93
N GLY A 357 -11.52 1.85 -4.12
CA GLY A 357 -10.90 2.20 -5.39
C GLY A 357 -10.66 0.99 -6.29
N LEU A 358 -9.84 1.17 -7.31
CA LEU A 358 -9.52 0.09 -8.24
C LEU A 358 -8.69 -1.01 -7.55
N ARG A 359 -8.53 -2.14 -8.22
CA ARG A 359 -7.67 -3.19 -7.67
C ARG A 359 -6.20 -2.82 -7.83
N VAL A 360 -5.45 -3.10 -6.79
CA VAL A 360 -3.98 -3.08 -6.76
C VAL A 360 -3.45 -4.49 -6.49
N PRO A 361 -2.20 -4.81 -6.84
CA PRO A 361 -1.64 -6.11 -6.48
C PRO A 361 -1.55 -6.27 -4.96
N GLY A 362 -1.88 -7.46 -4.45
CA GLY A 362 -1.70 -7.83 -3.06
C GLY A 362 -1.01 -9.18 -2.94
N LEU A 363 0.03 -9.27 -2.10
CA LEU A 363 0.73 -10.52 -1.84
C LEU A 363 0.95 -10.70 -0.34
N VAL A 364 0.78 -11.94 0.14
CA VAL A 364 1.16 -12.33 1.50
C VAL A 364 2.36 -13.25 1.45
N ILE A 365 3.46 -12.82 2.03
CA ILE A 365 4.74 -13.54 2.07
C ILE A 365 5.07 -13.87 3.52
N SER A 366 4.98 -15.14 3.89
CA SER A 366 5.18 -15.61 5.26
C SER A 366 5.58 -17.09 5.27
N PRO A 367 6.32 -17.55 6.27
CA PRO A 367 6.58 -18.99 6.42
C PRO A 367 5.29 -19.82 6.64
N TYR A 368 4.22 -19.18 7.07
CA TYR A 368 2.89 -19.79 7.26
C TYR A 368 1.91 -19.53 6.11
N ALA A 369 2.23 -18.66 5.16
CA ALA A 369 1.35 -18.39 4.03
C ALA A 369 1.08 -19.63 3.20
N LYS A 370 -0.14 -19.86 2.72
CA LYS A 370 -0.49 -20.97 1.83
C LYS A 370 0.29 -20.89 0.53
N ARG A 371 0.78 -22.03 0.04
CA ARG A 371 1.61 -22.05 -1.17
C ARG A 371 0.77 -21.98 -2.43
N GLY A 372 1.04 -20.98 -3.28
CA GLY A 372 0.39 -20.83 -4.58
C GLY A 372 -1.13 -20.65 -4.46
N PHE A 373 -1.58 -20.13 -3.33
CA PHE A 373 -2.99 -19.84 -3.10
C PHE A 373 -3.35 -18.51 -3.73
N ILE A 374 -4.46 -18.45 -4.45
CA ILE A 374 -5.06 -17.22 -4.93
C ILE A 374 -6.24 -16.93 -4.03
N ASP A 375 -6.19 -15.81 -3.32
CA ASP A 375 -7.27 -15.35 -2.48
C ASP A 375 -8.24 -14.48 -3.30
N HIS A 376 -9.47 -14.97 -3.43
CA HIS A 376 -10.56 -14.29 -4.13
C HIS A 376 -11.47 -13.49 -3.19
N GLN A 377 -11.10 -13.34 -1.91
CA GLN A 377 -11.86 -12.50 -0.99
C GLN A 377 -11.76 -11.03 -1.42
N THR A 378 -12.82 -10.26 -1.20
CA THR A 378 -12.74 -8.81 -1.31
C THR A 378 -11.91 -8.27 -0.14
N LEU A 379 -10.78 -7.69 -0.45
CA LEU A 379 -9.82 -7.13 0.50
C LEU A 379 -9.57 -5.66 0.17
N SER A 380 -9.09 -4.93 1.17
CA SER A 380 -8.50 -3.60 1.03
C SER A 380 -7.45 -3.42 2.13
N PHE A 381 -6.80 -2.26 2.22
CA PHE A 381 -5.84 -1.99 3.31
C PHE A 381 -6.48 -2.04 4.69
N ASP A 382 -7.79 -1.93 4.78
CA ASP A 382 -8.57 -2.15 6.00
C ASP A 382 -8.34 -3.56 6.56
N ALA A 383 -8.07 -4.55 5.69
CA ALA A 383 -7.75 -5.92 6.11
C ALA A 383 -6.38 -6.02 6.78
N TYR A 384 -5.42 -5.16 6.41
CA TYR A 384 -4.12 -5.08 7.10
C TYR A 384 -4.29 -4.52 8.51
N LEU A 385 -5.08 -3.45 8.66
CA LEU A 385 -5.44 -2.89 9.98
C LEU A 385 -6.12 -3.96 10.82
N LYS A 386 -7.15 -4.61 10.27
CA LYS A 386 -7.89 -5.67 10.96
C LYS A 386 -6.97 -6.81 11.42
N PHE A 387 -6.04 -7.27 10.57
CA PHE A 387 -5.10 -8.33 10.93
C PHE A 387 -4.18 -7.92 12.09
N ILE A 388 -3.64 -6.71 12.04
CA ILE A 388 -2.78 -6.17 13.11
C ILE A 388 -3.57 -6.03 14.41
N GLU A 389 -4.79 -5.55 14.37
CA GLU A 389 -5.66 -5.37 15.53
C GLU A 389 -6.08 -6.72 16.13
N ASP A 390 -6.40 -7.70 15.31
CA ASP A 390 -6.76 -9.05 15.76
C ASP A 390 -5.55 -9.76 16.40
N ASP A 391 -4.35 -9.58 15.86
CA ASP A 391 -3.14 -10.23 16.36
C ASP A 391 -2.58 -9.57 17.63
N PHE A 392 -2.47 -8.25 17.65
CA PHE A 392 -1.73 -7.54 18.70
C PHE A 392 -2.60 -6.74 19.67
N LEU A 393 -3.85 -6.42 19.31
CA LEU A 393 -4.71 -5.54 20.10
C LEU A 393 -5.99 -6.23 20.62
N GLY A 394 -6.04 -7.57 20.55
CA GLY A 394 -7.22 -8.33 21.01
C GLY A 394 -8.50 -7.99 20.26
N GLY A 395 -8.39 -7.55 19.01
CA GLY A 395 -9.51 -7.17 18.16
C GLY A 395 -10.06 -5.76 18.41
N GLN A 396 -9.35 -4.90 19.14
CA GLN A 396 -9.71 -3.49 19.25
C GLN A 396 -9.59 -2.82 17.87
N ARG A 397 -10.63 -2.09 17.45
CA ARG A 397 -10.70 -1.39 16.17
C ARG A 397 -10.42 0.10 16.31
N LEU A 398 -10.13 0.75 15.20
CA LEU A 398 -10.14 2.21 15.07
C LEU A 398 -11.59 2.73 15.10
N ASP A 399 -12.26 2.51 16.20
CA ASP A 399 -13.67 2.88 16.42
C ASP A 399 -13.75 4.05 17.39
N PRO A 400 -14.20 5.25 16.95
CA PRO A 400 -14.30 6.45 17.78
C PRO A 400 -15.18 6.27 19.02
N ARG A 401 -16.02 5.23 19.06
CA ARG A 401 -16.86 4.93 20.23
C ARG A 401 -16.08 4.20 21.33
N THR A 402 -14.97 3.56 20.99
CA THR A 402 -14.21 2.69 21.90
C THR A 402 -12.74 3.08 22.05
N ASP A 403 -12.14 3.79 21.09
CA ASP A 403 -10.74 4.21 21.16
C ASP A 403 -10.48 5.38 22.12
N GLY A 404 -11.54 6.03 22.61
CA GLY A 404 -11.44 7.14 23.56
C GLY A 404 -11.14 8.51 22.93
N ARG A 405 -11.10 8.59 21.61
CA ARG A 405 -10.90 9.83 20.83
C ARG A 405 -12.00 9.97 19.78
N PRO A 406 -13.21 10.43 20.14
CA PRO A 406 -14.34 10.50 19.24
C PRO A 406 -14.05 11.40 18.02
N ASP A 407 -14.33 10.90 16.83
CA ASP A 407 -14.25 11.62 15.57
C ASP A 407 -15.48 11.29 14.70
N PRO A 408 -15.75 12.07 13.63
CA PRO A 408 -16.91 11.84 12.77
C PRO A 408 -16.59 10.96 11.54
N ARG A 409 -15.66 9.98 11.65
CA ARG A 409 -15.44 9.06 10.52
C ARG A 409 -16.73 8.34 10.14
N PRO A 410 -16.99 8.13 8.84
CA PRO A 410 -18.28 7.61 8.38
C PRO A 410 -18.46 6.13 8.73
N THR A 411 -17.38 5.37 8.80
CA THR A 411 -17.40 3.91 8.92
C THR A 411 -16.19 3.42 9.70
N VAL A 412 -16.36 2.39 10.50
CA VAL A 412 -15.26 1.58 11.04
C VAL A 412 -14.93 0.53 9.97
N ARG A 413 -13.89 0.79 9.20
CA ARG A 413 -13.60 0.09 7.95
C ARG A 413 -13.27 -1.39 8.16
N GLU A 414 -12.63 -1.72 9.27
CA GLU A 414 -12.28 -3.08 9.65
C GLU A 414 -13.50 -3.97 9.94
N ASN A 415 -14.67 -3.35 10.15
CA ASN A 415 -15.94 -4.03 10.42
C ASN A 415 -16.87 -4.10 9.20
N VAL A 416 -16.44 -3.66 8.03
CA VAL A 416 -17.24 -3.70 6.82
C VAL A 416 -17.53 -5.15 6.42
N ALA A 417 -18.80 -5.50 6.22
CA ALA A 417 -19.24 -6.87 6.07
C ALA A 417 -18.66 -7.61 4.84
N ILE A 418 -18.28 -6.87 3.78
CA ILE A 418 -17.68 -7.45 2.57
C ILE A 418 -16.18 -7.70 2.74
N LEU A 419 -15.54 -7.09 3.74
CA LEU A 419 -14.10 -7.24 3.97
C LEU A 419 -13.76 -8.67 4.36
N GLY A 420 -12.83 -9.25 3.62
CA GLY A 420 -12.30 -10.58 3.88
C GLY A 420 -11.44 -10.64 5.15
N ASP A 421 -10.92 -11.82 5.41
CA ASP A 421 -10.08 -12.10 6.57
C ASP A 421 -8.73 -12.66 6.11
N LEU A 422 -7.67 -11.89 6.32
CA LEU A 422 -6.30 -12.27 5.93
C LEU A 422 -5.81 -13.52 6.66
N ALA A 423 -6.37 -13.91 7.81
CA ALA A 423 -6.03 -15.16 8.47
C ALA A 423 -6.27 -16.38 7.57
N ARG A 424 -7.16 -16.27 6.57
CA ARG A 424 -7.43 -17.33 5.57
C ARG A 424 -6.27 -17.55 4.59
N ASP A 425 -5.35 -16.61 4.48
CA ASP A 425 -4.16 -16.74 3.64
C ASP A 425 -3.09 -17.64 4.26
N PHE A 426 -3.26 -18.00 5.52
CA PHE A 426 -2.28 -18.74 6.29
C PHE A 426 -2.74 -20.19 6.57
N ASP A 427 -1.77 -21.06 6.72
CA ASP A 427 -1.90 -22.38 7.35
C ASP A 427 -0.97 -22.43 8.57
N PHE A 428 -1.52 -22.10 9.71
CA PHE A 428 -0.79 -22.11 10.98
C PHE A 428 -0.55 -23.52 11.54
N THR A 429 -1.04 -24.56 10.90
CA THR A 429 -0.77 -25.95 11.30
C THR A 429 0.54 -26.49 10.71
N GLN A 430 1.06 -25.87 9.65
CA GLN A 430 2.33 -26.22 9.05
C GLN A 430 3.51 -25.69 9.88
N PRO A 431 4.68 -26.37 9.83
CA PRO A 431 5.92 -25.77 10.32
C PRO A 431 6.29 -24.54 9.47
N PRO A 432 7.06 -23.57 10.02
CA PRO A 432 7.53 -22.44 9.24
C PRO A 432 8.35 -22.91 8.04
N ARG A 433 8.04 -22.37 6.87
CA ARG A 433 8.74 -22.73 5.64
C ARG A 433 10.09 -22.01 5.54
N PRO A 434 11.09 -22.68 4.91
CA PRO A 434 12.40 -22.06 4.72
C PRO A 434 12.32 -20.79 3.85
N PRO A 435 13.30 -19.89 3.96
CA PRO A 435 13.42 -18.71 3.13
C PRO A 435 13.44 -19.02 1.63
N LEU A 436 12.80 -18.16 0.83
CA LEU A 436 12.92 -18.11 -0.62
C LEU A 436 13.77 -16.89 -1.00
N ILE A 437 15.05 -17.09 -1.19
CA ILE A 437 15.98 -16.00 -1.53
C ILE A 437 16.05 -15.86 -3.04
N LEU A 438 15.68 -14.67 -3.54
CA LEU A 438 15.71 -14.35 -4.97
C LEU A 438 16.81 -13.33 -5.28
N GLN A 439 17.30 -13.33 -6.53
CA GLN A 439 18.23 -12.28 -6.96
C GLN A 439 17.45 -10.96 -7.14
N PRO A 440 17.92 -9.83 -6.56
CA PRO A 440 17.22 -8.55 -6.72
C PRO A 440 17.08 -8.11 -8.18
N TYR A 441 18.10 -8.29 -8.98
CA TYR A 441 18.09 -8.03 -10.43
C TYR A 441 18.16 -9.34 -11.22
N PRO A 442 17.04 -10.06 -11.37
CA PRO A 442 17.00 -11.27 -12.19
C PRO A 442 17.12 -10.92 -13.68
N ARG A 443 17.32 -11.94 -14.53
CA ARG A 443 17.17 -11.74 -15.97
C ARG A 443 15.70 -11.50 -16.30
N THR A 444 15.40 -10.44 -17.04
CA THR A 444 14.05 -10.04 -17.47
C THR A 444 13.97 -9.83 -18.97
N THR A 445 12.76 -9.65 -19.49
CA THR A 445 12.47 -9.17 -20.86
C THR A 445 12.22 -7.67 -20.92
N LEU A 446 12.34 -6.95 -19.80
CA LEU A 446 12.19 -5.51 -19.77
C LEU A 446 13.18 -4.80 -20.69
N THR A 447 12.71 -3.76 -21.36
CA THR A 447 13.46 -2.96 -22.33
C THR A 447 13.40 -1.47 -21.98
N GLY A 448 14.48 -0.72 -22.19
CA GLY A 448 14.53 0.72 -21.96
C GLY A 448 15.66 1.22 -21.09
#